data_6902118b11e4eed093dd0b614175401c
#
_entry.id   6902118b11e4eed093dd0b614175401c
#
_cell.length_a   1.000
_cell.length_b   1.000
_cell.length_c   1.000
_cell.angle_alpha   90.00
_cell.angle_beta   90.00
_cell.angle_gamma   90.00
#
_symmetry.space_group_name_H-M   'P 1'
#
loop_
_entity.id
_entity.type
_entity.pdbx_description
1 polymer ?
#
loop_
_entity_poly.entity_id
_entity_poly.type
_entity_poly.pdbx_seq_one_letter_code
_entity_poly.pdbx_strand_id
1 'polypeptide(L)'
;MFNVLFSGKNYKRGDTLKGFLKMIGLIIVGLLTAVIIYPFFHEIGHSLIALLVGARITAFNILPIPFGECEISAVDITGQTLIGLGGIVFPFVLSMILNPKWFWGWYANLIMRGISVYSVILSIIATVLHINGNSWQNEDIVQVLHLFPNGTWLLLIVLSVMGTYGLMRLLKEKVFSRCIDYFNKTENVIVR
;
A
#
# COMPACT_ATOMS: atom_id res chain seq x y z
N MET A 1 23.43 22.89 10.91
CA MET A 1 23.13 21.48 11.16
C MET A 1 23.55 20.53 10.02
N PHE A 2 24.04 21.02 8.89
CA PHE A 2 24.48 20.20 7.72
C PHE A 2 25.96 19.76 7.75
N ASN A 3 26.81 20.32 8.63
CA ASN A 3 28.26 20.07 8.65
C ASN A 3 28.72 18.83 9.42
N VAL A 4 27.81 18.03 10.01
CA VAL A 4 28.19 16.82 10.76
C VAL A 4 28.25 15.57 9.88
N LEU A 5 27.75 15.62 8.65
CA LEU A 5 27.68 14.46 7.74
C LEU A 5 28.94 14.22 6.91
N PHE A 6 29.90 15.14 6.90
CA PHE A 6 31.14 15.04 6.10
C PHE A 6 32.41 15.10 6.93
N SER A 7 32.41 14.58 8.14
CA SER A 7 33.64 14.36 8.90
C SER A 7 34.52 13.34 8.19
N GLY A 8 35.61 13.79 7.62
CA GLY A 8 36.69 13.18 6.86
C GLY A 8 37.07 11.71 7.07
N LYS A 9 36.15 10.78 6.87
CA LYS A 9 36.49 9.37 6.67
C LYS A 9 36.90 9.19 5.21
N ASN A 10 38.12 8.70 4.97
CA ASN A 10 38.57 8.24 3.65
C ASN A 10 37.61 7.23 3.08
N TYR A 11 36.65 7.68 2.27
CA TYR A 11 35.68 6.83 1.59
C TYR A 11 36.42 5.97 0.56
N LYS A 12 36.60 4.68 0.86
CA LYS A 12 37.17 3.72 -0.10
C LYS A 12 36.17 3.53 -1.24
N ARG A 13 36.66 3.52 -2.49
CA ARG A 13 35.85 3.38 -3.72
C ARG A 13 34.86 2.19 -3.67
N GLY A 14 35.19 1.12 -2.90
CA GLY A 14 34.33 -0.04 -2.67
C GLY A 14 33.09 0.24 -1.82
N ASP A 15 33.13 1.21 -0.92
CA ASP A 15 32.00 1.53 -0.03
C ASP A 15 30.94 2.32 -0.78
N THR A 16 31.36 3.17 -1.73
CA THR A 16 30.45 3.91 -2.62
C THR A 16 29.65 2.97 -3.51
N LEU A 17 30.29 1.93 -4.09
CA LEU A 17 29.61 0.95 -4.95
C LEU A 17 28.58 0.14 -4.16
N LYS A 18 28.93 -0.33 -2.94
CA LYS A 18 28.00 -1.05 -2.06
C LYS A 18 26.79 -0.18 -1.67
N GLY A 19 27.02 1.08 -1.32
CA GLY A 19 25.96 2.03 -1.03
C GLY A 19 25.03 2.23 -2.23
N PHE A 20 25.57 2.36 -3.42
CA PHE A 20 24.83 2.49 -4.67
C PHE A 20 23.97 1.24 -4.96
N LEU A 21 24.54 0.04 -4.84
CA LEU A 21 23.80 -1.22 -5.03
C LEU A 21 22.65 -1.38 -4.03
N LYS A 22 22.84 -0.98 -2.77
CA LYS A 22 21.77 -0.97 -1.76
C LYS A 22 20.64 -0.01 -2.14
N MET A 23 20.98 1.17 -2.64
CA MET A 23 19.99 2.15 -3.11
C MET A 23 19.18 1.62 -4.29
N ILE A 24 19.84 1.00 -5.28
CA ILE A 24 19.14 0.34 -6.40
C ILE A 24 18.21 -0.75 -5.88
N GLY A 25 18.67 -1.58 -4.92
CA GLY A 25 17.84 -2.60 -4.30
C GLY A 25 16.57 -2.02 -3.65
N LEU A 26 16.67 -0.88 -2.95
CA LEU A 26 15.51 -0.19 -2.38
C LEU A 26 14.53 0.25 -3.47
N ILE A 27 15.04 0.83 -4.56
CA ILE A 27 14.19 1.27 -5.68
C ILE A 27 13.48 0.05 -6.29
N ILE A 28 14.19 -1.04 -6.55
CA ILE A 28 13.61 -2.26 -7.14
C ILE A 28 12.54 -2.85 -6.22
N VAL A 29 12.82 -3.03 -4.93
CA VAL A 29 11.84 -3.57 -3.97
C VAL A 29 10.64 -2.64 -3.85
N GLY A 30 10.85 -1.32 -3.83
CA GLY A 30 9.78 -0.34 -3.82
C GLY A 30 8.88 -0.45 -5.05
N LEU A 31 9.46 -0.52 -6.24
CA LEU A 31 8.72 -0.67 -7.50
C LEU A 31 7.99 -2.02 -7.57
N LEU A 32 8.64 -3.13 -7.23
CA LEU A 32 7.99 -4.44 -7.19
C LEU A 32 6.81 -4.46 -6.20
N THR A 33 6.98 -3.82 -5.05
CA THR A 33 5.88 -3.72 -4.07
C THR A 33 4.72 -2.90 -4.62
N ALA A 34 5.00 -1.76 -5.24
CA ALA A 34 3.96 -0.86 -5.75
C ALA A 34 3.22 -1.42 -6.97
N VAL A 35 3.94 -2.10 -7.88
CA VAL A 35 3.41 -2.49 -9.19
C VAL A 35 2.91 -3.93 -9.22
N ILE A 36 3.43 -4.81 -8.35
CA ILE A 36 3.06 -6.22 -8.33
C ILE A 36 2.39 -6.61 -7.01
N ILE A 37 3.07 -6.38 -5.88
CA ILE A 37 2.62 -6.92 -4.58
C ILE A 37 1.33 -6.23 -4.13
N TYR A 38 1.26 -4.89 -4.22
CA TYR A 38 0.08 -4.17 -3.79
C TYR A 38 -1.15 -4.48 -4.68
N PRO A 39 -1.10 -4.40 -6.03
CA PRO A 39 -2.23 -4.79 -6.87
C PRO A 39 -2.66 -6.25 -6.65
N PHE A 40 -1.71 -7.17 -6.47
CA PHE A 40 -2.02 -8.57 -6.14
C PHE A 40 -2.88 -8.68 -4.86
N PHE A 41 -2.50 -8.02 -3.78
CA PHE A 41 -3.30 -8.04 -2.56
C PHE A 41 -4.60 -7.27 -2.67
N HIS A 42 -4.67 -6.25 -3.52
CA HIS A 42 -5.89 -5.54 -3.85
C HIS A 42 -6.91 -6.49 -4.49
N GLU A 43 -6.51 -7.23 -5.53
CA GLU A 43 -7.37 -8.20 -6.21
C GLU A 43 -7.72 -9.40 -5.31
N ILE A 44 -6.81 -9.84 -4.45
CA ILE A 44 -7.13 -10.84 -3.41
C ILE A 44 -8.23 -10.31 -2.48
N GLY A 45 -8.22 -9.03 -2.15
CA GLY A 45 -9.25 -8.41 -1.32
C GLY A 45 -10.65 -8.55 -1.93
N HIS A 46 -10.79 -8.22 -3.22
CA HIS A 46 -12.04 -8.43 -3.97
C HIS A 46 -12.44 -9.91 -3.98
N SER A 47 -11.48 -10.78 -4.31
CA SER A 47 -11.70 -12.22 -4.40
C SER A 47 -12.14 -12.85 -3.09
N LEU A 48 -11.52 -12.49 -1.97
CA LEU A 48 -11.88 -13.01 -0.65
C LEU A 48 -13.30 -12.61 -0.26
N ILE A 49 -13.66 -11.35 -0.46
CA ILE A 49 -15.02 -10.88 -0.18
C ILE A 49 -16.02 -11.54 -1.13
N ALA A 50 -15.67 -11.67 -2.42
CA ALA A 50 -16.53 -12.35 -3.39
C ALA A 50 -16.89 -13.78 -2.93
N LEU A 51 -15.89 -14.56 -2.50
CA LEU A 51 -16.13 -15.91 -1.97
C LEU A 51 -16.99 -15.90 -0.70
N LEU A 52 -16.80 -14.92 0.19
CA LEU A 52 -17.60 -14.79 1.42
C LEU A 52 -19.07 -14.47 1.15
N VAL A 53 -19.38 -13.72 0.09
CA VAL A 53 -20.75 -13.38 -0.31
C VAL A 53 -21.37 -14.42 -1.27
N GLY A 54 -20.67 -15.54 -1.53
CA GLY A 54 -21.15 -16.63 -2.37
C GLY A 54 -21.00 -16.41 -3.88
N ALA A 55 -20.24 -15.39 -4.29
CA ALA A 55 -19.89 -15.17 -5.68
C ALA A 55 -18.85 -16.20 -6.16
N ARG A 56 -18.72 -16.33 -7.49
CA ARG A 56 -17.68 -17.13 -8.13
C ARG A 56 -16.69 -16.22 -8.83
N ILE A 57 -15.40 -16.50 -8.64
CA ILE A 57 -14.34 -15.84 -9.39
C ILE A 57 -14.29 -16.52 -10.77
N THR A 58 -14.51 -15.76 -11.83
CA THR A 58 -14.53 -16.26 -13.21
C THR A 58 -13.18 -16.04 -13.90
N ALA A 59 -12.46 -14.98 -13.54
CA ALA A 59 -11.09 -14.73 -13.99
C ALA A 59 -10.30 -13.99 -12.91
N PHE A 60 -8.99 -14.23 -12.88
CA PHE A 60 -8.07 -13.54 -11.99
C PHE A 60 -6.78 -13.23 -12.76
N ASN A 61 -6.66 -11.99 -13.21
CA ASN A 61 -5.54 -11.52 -14.01
C ASN A 61 -4.75 -10.49 -13.21
N ILE A 62 -3.45 -10.74 -13.00
CA ILE A 62 -2.54 -9.77 -12.39
C ILE A 62 -1.78 -8.97 -13.46
N LEU A 63 -1.77 -9.49 -14.69
CA LEU A 63 -1.14 -8.87 -15.83
C LEU A 63 -2.19 -8.53 -16.91
N PRO A 64 -2.06 -7.42 -17.66
CA PRO A 64 -0.88 -6.54 -17.69
C PRO A 64 -0.80 -5.60 -16.48
N ILE A 65 0.40 -5.48 -15.96
CA ILE A 65 0.77 -4.51 -14.92
C ILE A 65 0.57 -3.08 -15.48
N PRO A 66 0.05 -2.10 -14.69
CA PRO A 66 -0.19 -2.14 -13.23
C PRO A 66 -1.61 -2.53 -12.81
N PHE A 67 -2.47 -2.87 -13.74
CA PHE A 67 -3.89 -3.10 -13.47
C PHE A 67 -4.17 -4.60 -13.44
N GLY A 68 -4.36 -5.15 -12.24
CA GLY A 68 -4.96 -6.45 -12.05
C GLY A 68 -6.47 -6.36 -12.31
N GLU A 69 -7.09 -7.47 -12.60
CA GLU A 69 -8.52 -7.56 -12.84
C GLU A 69 -9.05 -8.87 -12.27
N CYS A 70 -10.05 -8.77 -11.43
CA CYS A 70 -10.75 -9.92 -10.89
C CYS A 70 -12.19 -9.89 -11.40
N GLU A 71 -12.51 -10.78 -12.34
CA GLU A 71 -13.87 -10.93 -12.82
C GLU A 71 -14.67 -11.81 -11.84
N ILE A 72 -15.83 -11.31 -11.44
CA ILE A 72 -16.68 -11.93 -10.42
C ILE A 72 -18.08 -12.11 -11.00
N SER A 73 -18.70 -13.26 -10.70
CA SER A 73 -20.09 -13.52 -11.08
C SER A 73 -21.04 -12.50 -10.43
N ALA A 74 -22.15 -12.22 -11.08
CA ALA A 74 -23.16 -11.31 -10.56
C ALA A 74 -23.66 -11.74 -9.16
N VAL A 75 -23.71 -10.78 -8.25
CA VAL A 75 -24.26 -10.90 -6.90
C VAL A 75 -25.22 -9.74 -6.65
N ASP A 76 -25.91 -9.77 -5.52
CA ASP A 76 -26.78 -8.67 -5.12
C ASP A 76 -25.99 -7.36 -4.86
N ILE A 77 -26.71 -6.26 -4.74
CA ILE A 77 -26.11 -4.91 -4.54
C ILE A 77 -25.22 -4.89 -3.28
N THR A 78 -25.64 -5.55 -2.21
CA THR A 78 -24.87 -5.62 -0.96
C THR A 78 -23.56 -6.37 -1.18
N GLY A 79 -23.60 -7.50 -1.87
CA GLY A 79 -22.42 -8.28 -2.23
C GLY A 79 -21.44 -7.45 -3.08
N GLN A 80 -21.93 -6.76 -4.12
CA GLN A 80 -21.11 -5.90 -4.98
C GLN A 80 -20.45 -4.77 -4.17
N THR A 81 -21.19 -4.13 -3.28
CA THR A 81 -20.65 -3.08 -2.39
C THR A 81 -19.52 -3.61 -1.51
N LEU A 82 -19.70 -4.75 -0.88
CA LEU A 82 -18.68 -5.37 -0.03
C LEU A 82 -17.46 -5.79 -0.84
N ILE A 83 -17.65 -6.35 -2.02
CA ILE A 83 -16.57 -6.73 -2.93
C ILE A 83 -15.73 -5.49 -3.29
N GLY A 84 -16.35 -4.38 -3.71
CA GLY A 84 -15.65 -3.14 -4.03
C GLY A 84 -14.81 -2.61 -2.86
N LEU A 85 -15.30 -2.71 -1.63
CA LEU A 85 -14.53 -2.34 -0.44
C LEU A 85 -13.37 -3.31 -0.15
N GLY A 86 -13.47 -4.57 -0.58
CA GLY A 86 -12.47 -5.60 -0.33
C GLY A 86 -11.07 -5.21 -0.83
N GLY A 87 -10.98 -4.66 -2.02
CA GLY A 87 -9.71 -4.22 -2.62
C GLY A 87 -9.00 -3.12 -1.82
N ILE A 88 -9.75 -2.23 -1.18
CA ILE A 88 -9.17 -1.14 -0.36
C ILE A 88 -8.85 -1.63 1.06
N VAL A 89 -9.78 -2.34 1.67
CA VAL A 89 -9.68 -2.72 3.09
C VAL A 89 -8.64 -3.82 3.31
N PHE A 90 -8.59 -4.82 2.43
CA PHE A 90 -7.72 -5.97 2.64
C PHE A 90 -6.22 -5.60 2.65
N PRO A 91 -5.64 -4.94 1.63
CA PRO A 91 -4.23 -4.55 1.66
C PRO A 91 -3.94 -3.55 2.79
N PHE A 92 -4.89 -2.68 3.15
CA PHE A 92 -4.76 -1.79 4.29
C PHE A 92 -4.58 -2.57 5.59
N VAL A 93 -5.53 -3.46 5.92
CA VAL A 93 -5.48 -4.27 7.15
C VAL A 93 -4.24 -5.15 7.17
N LEU A 94 -3.92 -5.82 6.06
CA LEU A 94 -2.75 -6.67 5.94
C LEU A 94 -1.46 -5.89 6.24
N SER A 95 -1.29 -4.70 5.65
CA SER A 95 -0.12 -3.86 5.88
C SER A 95 0.00 -3.35 7.32
N MET A 96 -1.11 -3.18 8.03
CA MET A 96 -1.13 -2.74 9.43
C MET A 96 -0.79 -3.88 10.42
N ILE A 97 -1.18 -5.11 10.10
CA ILE A 97 -0.93 -6.30 10.93
C ILE A 97 0.50 -6.82 10.73
N LEU A 98 0.97 -6.85 9.49
CA LEU A 98 2.31 -7.34 9.18
C LEU A 98 3.39 -6.45 9.83
N ASN A 99 4.33 -7.08 10.51
CA ASN A 99 5.49 -6.42 11.11
C ASN A 99 6.76 -7.24 10.92
N PRO A 100 7.27 -7.37 9.69
CA PRO A 100 8.47 -8.12 9.41
C PRO A 100 9.68 -7.57 10.16
N LYS A 101 10.47 -8.46 10.78
CA LYS A 101 11.67 -8.08 11.54
C LYS A 101 12.88 -7.82 10.64
N TRP A 102 12.96 -8.49 9.49
CA TRP A 102 14.04 -8.33 8.51
C TRP A 102 13.82 -7.10 7.64
N PHE A 103 14.92 -6.43 7.29
CA PHE A 103 14.89 -5.10 6.68
C PHE A 103 14.06 -5.03 5.39
N TRP A 104 14.26 -5.94 4.43
CA TRP A 104 13.57 -5.91 3.15
C TRP A 104 12.06 -6.14 3.26
N GLY A 105 11.65 -7.07 4.14
CA GLY A 105 10.23 -7.28 4.41
C GLY A 105 9.59 -6.09 5.11
N TRP A 106 10.30 -5.48 6.06
CA TRP A 106 9.85 -4.24 6.69
C TRP A 106 9.71 -3.12 5.67
N TYR A 107 10.70 -2.96 4.77
CA TYR A 107 10.68 -1.92 3.74
C TYR A 107 9.54 -2.15 2.73
N ALA A 108 9.35 -3.37 2.23
CA ALA A 108 8.22 -3.72 1.37
C ALA A 108 6.87 -3.44 2.07
N ASN A 109 6.73 -3.84 3.35
CA ASN A 109 5.52 -3.55 4.11
C ASN A 109 5.31 -2.05 4.36
N LEU A 110 6.38 -1.27 4.54
CA LEU A 110 6.31 0.19 4.66
C LEU A 110 5.75 0.81 3.36
N ILE A 111 6.25 0.39 2.19
CA ILE A 111 5.75 0.83 0.89
C ILE A 111 4.28 0.42 0.71
N MET A 112 3.93 -0.85 0.99
CA MET A 112 2.56 -1.33 0.90
C MET A 112 1.61 -0.52 1.82
N ARG A 113 2.03 -0.22 3.04
CA ARG A 113 1.29 0.63 3.99
C ARG A 113 1.13 2.05 3.46
N GLY A 114 2.18 2.64 2.90
CA GLY A 114 2.13 3.96 2.27
C GLY A 114 1.10 4.02 1.15
N ILE A 115 1.11 3.05 0.25
CA ILE A 115 0.16 2.95 -0.87
C ILE A 115 -1.26 2.73 -0.35
N SER A 116 -1.45 1.86 0.64
CA SER A 116 -2.77 1.60 1.24
C SER A 116 -3.35 2.87 1.89
N VAL A 117 -2.55 3.65 2.61
CA VAL A 117 -2.98 4.93 3.19
C VAL A 117 -3.31 5.94 2.10
N TYR A 118 -2.50 6.01 1.04
CA TYR A 118 -2.75 6.86 -0.12
C TYR A 118 -4.06 6.48 -0.81
N SER A 119 -4.33 5.18 -1.04
CA SER A 119 -5.58 4.68 -1.61
C SER A 119 -6.80 5.09 -0.76
N VAL A 120 -6.71 4.96 0.58
CA VAL A 120 -7.77 5.42 1.48
C VAL A 120 -7.99 6.93 1.39
N ILE A 121 -6.93 7.73 1.29
CA ILE A 121 -7.03 9.19 1.13
C ILE A 121 -7.71 9.53 -0.21
N LEU A 122 -7.34 8.87 -1.31
CA LEU A 122 -8.00 9.06 -2.60
C LEU A 122 -9.48 8.68 -2.52
N SER A 123 -9.82 7.60 -1.83
CA SER A 123 -11.21 7.18 -1.61
C SER A 123 -12.01 8.22 -0.80
N ILE A 124 -11.40 8.87 0.18
CA ILE A 124 -12.02 10.00 0.91
C ILE A 124 -12.29 11.16 -0.05
N ILE A 125 -11.30 11.53 -0.87
CA ILE A 125 -11.43 12.61 -1.85
C ILE A 125 -12.54 12.29 -2.85
N ALA A 126 -12.56 11.07 -3.42
CA ALA A 126 -13.60 10.63 -4.34
C ALA A 126 -15.00 10.67 -3.71
N THR A 127 -15.11 10.26 -2.43
CA THR A 127 -16.37 10.32 -1.68
C THR A 127 -16.85 11.77 -1.50
N VAL A 128 -15.95 12.69 -1.14
CA VAL A 128 -16.28 14.12 -1.00
C VAL A 128 -16.69 14.73 -2.34
N LEU A 129 -16.00 14.40 -3.43
CA LEU A 129 -16.37 14.84 -4.78
C LEU A 129 -17.75 14.32 -5.17
N HIS A 130 -18.04 13.04 -4.88
CA HIS A 130 -19.35 12.45 -5.16
C HIS A 130 -20.48 13.16 -4.39
N ILE A 131 -20.29 13.50 -3.12
CA ILE A 131 -21.26 14.28 -2.33
C ILE A 131 -21.55 15.66 -2.98
N ASN A 132 -20.55 16.25 -3.63
CA ASN A 132 -20.68 17.55 -4.31
C ASN A 132 -21.16 17.42 -5.76
N GLY A 133 -21.64 16.26 -6.19
CA GLY A 133 -22.18 16.02 -7.54
C GLY A 133 -21.11 15.83 -8.62
N ASN A 134 -19.85 15.71 -8.24
CA ASN A 134 -18.74 15.39 -9.13
C ASN A 134 -18.34 13.94 -8.94
N SER A 135 -18.36 13.11 -9.97
CA SER A 135 -17.87 11.73 -9.88
C SER A 135 -16.56 11.58 -10.64
N TRP A 136 -15.59 10.93 -10.01
CA TRP A 136 -14.39 10.43 -10.67
C TRP A 136 -14.73 9.06 -11.26
N GLN A 137 -14.53 8.86 -12.56
CA GLN A 137 -14.86 7.59 -13.19
C GLN A 137 -13.77 6.53 -12.92
N ASN A 138 -14.20 5.28 -12.78
CA ASN A 138 -13.35 4.06 -12.74
C ASN A 138 -12.57 3.76 -11.46
N GLU A 139 -13.04 4.14 -10.28
CA GLU A 139 -12.47 3.64 -9.03
C GLU A 139 -13.50 2.79 -8.27
N ASP A 140 -13.05 1.73 -7.58
CA ASP A 140 -13.90 0.82 -6.79
C ASP A 140 -14.81 1.58 -5.83
N ILE A 141 -14.28 2.64 -5.20
CA ILE A 141 -15.04 3.45 -4.27
C ILE A 141 -16.21 4.17 -4.94
N VAL A 142 -16.06 4.60 -6.19
CA VAL A 142 -17.14 5.28 -6.95
C VAL A 142 -18.24 4.28 -7.27
N GLN A 143 -17.90 3.05 -7.63
CA GLN A 143 -18.88 1.97 -7.81
C GLN A 143 -19.63 1.69 -6.51
N VAL A 144 -18.93 1.59 -5.39
CA VAL A 144 -19.52 1.44 -4.05
C VAL A 144 -20.50 2.58 -3.73
N LEU A 145 -20.14 3.82 -4.02
CA LEU A 145 -20.99 5.00 -3.78
C LEU A 145 -22.27 4.99 -4.63
N HIS A 146 -22.19 4.53 -5.87
CA HIS A 146 -23.37 4.36 -6.73
C HIS A 146 -24.28 3.24 -6.24
N LEU A 147 -23.73 2.14 -5.75
CA LEU A 147 -24.49 0.99 -5.24
C LEU A 147 -25.10 1.26 -3.87
N PHE A 148 -24.46 2.11 -3.04
CA PHE A 148 -24.87 2.36 -1.66
C PHE A 148 -24.95 3.87 -1.33
N PRO A 149 -25.82 4.62 -2.03
CA PRO A 149 -25.90 6.08 -1.88
C PRO A 149 -26.26 6.53 -0.46
N ASN A 150 -27.13 5.78 0.22
CA ASN A 150 -27.54 6.10 1.60
C ASN A 150 -26.43 5.89 2.64
N GLY A 151 -25.39 5.15 2.30
CA GLY A 151 -24.25 4.88 3.18
C GLY A 151 -23.04 5.79 2.98
N THR A 152 -23.13 6.76 2.08
CA THR A 152 -21.99 7.63 1.70
C THR A 152 -21.34 8.30 2.92
N TRP A 153 -22.13 8.84 3.84
CA TRP A 153 -21.61 9.48 5.06
C TRP A 153 -20.97 8.48 6.01
N LEU A 154 -21.55 7.30 6.17
CA LEU A 154 -20.95 6.22 6.97
C LEU A 154 -19.60 5.81 6.38
N LEU A 155 -19.56 5.63 5.08
CA LEU A 155 -18.33 5.29 4.35
C LEU A 155 -17.24 6.36 4.55
N LEU A 156 -17.60 7.64 4.43
CA LEU A 156 -16.68 8.76 4.68
C LEU A 156 -16.11 8.71 6.11
N ILE A 157 -16.92 8.43 7.11
CA ILE A 157 -16.47 8.30 8.50
C ILE A 157 -15.48 7.12 8.63
N VAL A 158 -15.83 5.95 8.11
CA VAL A 158 -14.99 4.75 8.18
C VAL A 158 -13.64 4.99 7.49
N LEU A 159 -13.66 5.53 6.27
CA LEU A 159 -12.43 5.85 5.53
C LEU A 159 -11.57 6.90 6.27
N SER A 160 -12.20 7.91 6.88
CA SER A 160 -11.49 8.93 7.66
C SER A 160 -10.80 8.34 8.90
N VAL A 161 -11.46 7.43 9.60
CA VAL A 161 -10.86 6.69 10.73
C VAL A 161 -9.70 5.83 10.25
N MET A 162 -9.88 5.08 9.16
CA MET A 162 -8.81 4.26 8.56
C MET A 162 -7.63 5.12 8.14
N GLY A 163 -7.86 6.19 7.39
CA GLY A 163 -6.82 7.11 6.93
C GLY A 163 -6.04 7.73 8.08
N THR A 164 -6.73 8.20 9.12
CA THR A 164 -6.10 8.78 10.31
C THR A 164 -5.25 7.75 11.05
N TYR A 165 -5.78 6.54 11.26
CA TYR A 165 -5.03 5.46 11.90
C TYR A 165 -3.79 5.07 11.08
N GLY A 166 -3.94 4.91 9.77
CA GLY A 166 -2.85 4.56 8.86
C GLY A 166 -1.75 5.62 8.85
N LEU A 167 -2.14 6.90 8.79
CA LEU A 167 -1.19 8.02 8.84
C LEU A 167 -0.43 8.07 10.16
N MET A 168 -1.11 7.89 11.29
CA MET A 168 -0.46 7.82 12.60
C MET A 168 0.54 6.66 12.68
N ARG A 169 0.23 5.51 12.09
CA ARG A 169 1.14 4.35 12.04
C ARG A 169 2.37 4.65 11.18
N LEU A 170 2.21 5.30 10.02
CA LEU A 170 3.32 5.71 9.17
C LEU A 170 4.25 6.72 9.87
N LEU A 171 3.68 7.72 10.53
CA LEU A 171 4.47 8.75 11.25
C LEU A 171 5.26 8.17 12.43
N LYS A 172 4.78 7.09 13.05
CA LYS A 172 5.50 6.40 14.13
C LYS A 172 6.65 5.50 13.64
N GLU A 173 6.71 5.20 12.34
CA GLU A 173 7.81 4.41 11.79
C GLU A 173 9.13 5.20 11.84
N LYS A 174 10.16 4.59 12.40
CA LYS A 174 11.50 5.18 12.47
C LYS A 174 12.26 4.96 11.15
N VAL A 175 11.70 5.44 10.03
CA VAL A 175 12.20 5.16 8.67
C VAL A 175 13.65 5.55 8.51
N PHE A 176 14.00 6.79 8.87
CA PHE A 176 15.37 7.31 8.73
C PHE A 176 16.37 6.50 9.57
N SER A 177 16.04 6.20 10.83
CA SER A 177 16.93 5.42 11.69
C SER A 177 17.17 4.02 11.12
N ARG A 178 16.12 3.31 10.71
CA ARG A 178 16.25 1.96 10.14
C ARG A 178 17.01 1.95 8.81
N CYS A 179 16.80 2.96 7.96
CA CYS A 179 17.57 3.09 6.72
C CYS A 179 19.05 3.37 7.01
N ILE A 180 19.36 4.30 7.91
CA ILE A 180 20.73 4.60 8.31
C ILE A 180 21.41 3.35 8.88
N ASP A 181 20.75 2.62 9.78
CA ASP A 181 21.27 1.37 10.34
C ASP A 181 21.53 0.32 9.25
N TYR A 182 20.67 0.23 8.25
CA TYR A 182 20.87 -0.67 7.11
C TYR A 182 22.08 -0.30 6.27
N PHE A 183 22.31 0.99 6.02
CA PHE A 183 23.48 1.44 5.28
C PHE A 183 24.78 1.26 6.09
N ASN A 184 24.76 1.48 7.40
CA ASN A 184 25.95 1.42 8.28
C ASN A 184 26.33 -0.01 8.70
N LYS A 185 25.37 -0.94 8.80
CA LYS A 185 25.64 -2.34 9.26
C LYS A 185 26.67 -3.10 8.44
N THR A 186 26.99 -2.66 7.23
CA THR A 186 27.99 -3.33 6.37
C THR A 186 29.43 -2.91 6.67
N GLU A 187 29.66 -1.88 7.45
CA GLU A 187 31.04 -1.46 7.82
C GLU A 187 31.63 -2.38 8.90
N ASN A 188 30.81 -3.00 9.76
CA ASN A 188 31.27 -3.77 10.93
C ASN A 188 31.55 -5.26 10.67
N VAL A 189 31.29 -5.80 9.46
CA VAL A 189 31.49 -7.23 9.15
C VAL A 189 32.91 -7.50 8.59
N ILE A 190 33.69 -6.47 8.27
CA ILE A 190 35.03 -6.63 7.65
C ILE A 190 36.18 -6.53 8.68
N VAL A 191 35.89 -6.38 9.97
CA VAL A 191 36.88 -6.22 11.03
C VAL A 191 36.91 -7.45 11.98
N ARG A 192 36.64 -8.65 11.48
CA ARG A 192 36.91 -9.89 12.20
C ARG A 192 37.60 -10.88 11.29
#